data_f8e6cd0b2bb19e185e44bd8fad05ac53
#
_entry.id   f8e6cd0b2bb19e185e44bd8fad05ac53
#
_cell.length_a   1.000
_cell.length_b   1.000
_cell.length_c   1.000
_cell.angle_alpha   90.00
_cell.angle_beta   90.00
_cell.angle_gamma   90.00
#
_symmetry.space_group_name_H-M   'P 1'
#
loop_
_entity.id
_entity.type
_entity.pdbx_description
1 polymer ?
#
loop_
_entity_poly.entity_id
_entity_poly.type
_entity_poly.pdbx_seq_one_letter_code
_entity_poly.pdbx_strand_id
1 'polypeptide(L)'
;MASVCACGEYFNVSEDGELCLNAGTLGLRRVIVHKSPGTFQFRKGDYPWLARIRVKVQGGGGGSAGAAAAANQLIARNGASGGGYGESVIEVGALGDVETIVVGAGGSGGTGNNPGSAGGASSFGGVVTAAGGNPGTDGMDSGTSNTVSNGVAAPSGGSGQMTDGGGAGEAALRMAMRGMSGRGGDSRMGHGGYGRTTSGPGSAGRGYGGGSGGAFSADGKSYDGAAGGVGIVIIELMG
;
A
#
# COMPACT_ATOMS: atom_id res chain seq x y z
N MET A 1 35.01 48.71 -5.96
CA MET A 1 34.14 47.78 -5.19
C MET A 1 33.34 46.97 -6.21
N ALA A 2 33.46 45.67 -6.21
CA ALA A 2 32.64 44.80 -7.05
C ALA A 2 31.24 44.69 -6.39
N SER A 3 30.21 45.10 -7.12
CA SER A 3 28.83 44.88 -6.68
C SER A 3 28.43 43.46 -7.05
N VAL A 4 28.16 42.64 -6.07
CA VAL A 4 27.55 41.30 -6.28
C VAL A 4 26.04 41.52 -6.26
N CYS A 5 25.40 41.30 -7.41
CA CYS A 5 23.94 41.30 -7.51
C CYS A 5 23.44 39.89 -7.11
N ALA A 6 22.96 39.75 -5.87
CA ALA A 6 22.29 38.51 -5.43
C ALA A 6 20.80 38.59 -5.77
N CYS A 7 20.25 37.54 -6.38
CA CYS A 7 18.83 37.48 -6.66
C CYS A 7 18.06 37.31 -5.34
N GLY A 8 17.20 38.24 -4.98
CA GLY A 8 16.45 38.25 -3.72
C GLY A 8 15.44 37.08 -3.58
N GLU A 9 15.19 36.33 -4.66
CA GLU A 9 14.40 35.10 -4.59
C GLU A 9 15.15 33.95 -3.93
N TYR A 10 16.49 33.92 -4.06
CA TYR A 10 17.33 32.82 -3.58
C TYR A 10 18.14 33.20 -2.33
N PHE A 11 18.42 34.47 -2.13
CA PHE A 11 19.30 34.96 -1.08
C PHE A 11 18.67 36.10 -0.29
N ASN A 12 18.94 36.13 1.01
CA ASN A 12 18.73 37.29 1.87
C ASN A 12 20.04 37.67 2.58
N VAL A 13 20.08 38.84 3.14
CA VAL A 13 21.20 39.33 3.98
C VAL A 13 20.72 39.29 5.43
N SER A 14 21.42 38.57 6.31
CA SER A 14 21.13 38.55 7.74
C SER A 14 21.35 39.91 8.38
N GLU A 15 20.86 40.10 9.60
CA GLU A 15 21.11 41.34 10.38
C GLU A 15 22.61 41.62 10.60
N ASP A 16 23.42 40.57 10.61
CA ASP A 16 24.89 40.64 10.73
C ASP A 16 25.60 40.89 9.38
N GLY A 17 24.85 41.03 8.29
CA GLY A 17 25.37 41.30 6.95
C GLY A 17 25.86 40.04 6.19
N GLU A 18 25.57 38.86 6.66
CA GLU A 18 25.90 37.61 5.98
C GLU A 18 24.87 37.28 4.86
N LEU A 19 25.38 36.80 3.72
CA LEU A 19 24.54 36.35 2.61
C LEU A 19 24.02 34.92 2.90
N CYS A 20 22.71 34.82 3.14
CA CYS A 20 22.04 33.57 3.48
C CYS A 20 21.14 33.10 2.32
N LEU A 21 21.02 31.79 2.13
CA LEU A 21 20.02 31.22 1.23
C LEU A 21 18.62 31.31 1.87
N ASN A 22 17.64 31.71 1.08
CA ASN A 22 16.24 31.70 1.51
C ASN A 22 15.78 30.26 1.77
N ALA A 23 14.93 30.07 2.79
CA ALA A 23 14.31 28.77 3.05
C ALA A 23 13.52 28.30 1.82
N GLY A 24 13.63 27.01 1.49
CA GLY A 24 13.01 26.41 0.31
C GLY A 24 13.88 26.36 -0.94
N THR A 25 15.08 26.99 -0.93
CA THR A 25 16.00 27.01 -2.07
C THR A 25 17.02 25.85 -2.05
N LEU A 26 17.21 25.21 -0.91
CA LEU A 26 18.20 24.15 -0.70
C LEU A 26 17.77 22.78 -1.22
N GLY A 27 16.51 22.62 -1.64
CA GLY A 27 16.00 21.35 -2.19
C GLY A 27 15.90 20.23 -1.14
N LEU A 28 16.04 18.98 -1.59
CA LEU A 28 15.92 17.80 -0.72
C LEU A 28 17.11 17.70 0.24
N ARG A 29 16.84 17.74 1.55
CA ARG A 29 17.88 17.64 2.60
C ARG A 29 17.83 16.32 3.37
N ARG A 30 16.64 15.74 3.53
CA ARG A 30 16.48 14.50 4.30
C ARG A 30 15.28 13.70 3.80
N VAL A 31 15.38 12.36 3.88
CA VAL A 31 14.27 11.43 3.66
C VAL A 31 14.05 10.62 4.93
N ILE A 32 12.80 10.56 5.39
CA ILE A 32 12.36 9.72 6.50
C ILE A 32 11.46 8.64 5.92
N VAL A 33 11.70 7.38 6.29
CA VAL A 33 10.94 6.24 5.77
C VAL A 33 10.43 5.39 6.94
N HIS A 34 9.10 5.27 7.03
CA HIS A 34 8.42 4.36 7.95
C HIS A 34 7.87 3.17 7.16
N LYS A 35 8.49 2.00 7.32
CA LYS A 35 8.19 0.77 6.57
C LYS A 35 7.61 -0.38 7.41
N SER A 36 7.52 -0.19 8.72
CA SER A 36 6.94 -1.17 9.64
C SER A 36 5.56 -0.71 10.08
N PRO A 37 4.55 -1.58 10.12
CA PRO A 37 3.22 -1.23 10.61
C PRO A 37 3.27 -0.64 12.02
N GLY A 38 2.50 0.42 12.26
CA GLY A 38 2.46 1.11 13.54
C GLY A 38 2.13 2.59 13.41
N THR A 39 2.18 3.26 14.56
CA THR A 39 1.92 4.70 14.68
C THR A 39 3.19 5.41 15.13
N PHE A 40 3.55 6.49 14.44
CA PHE A 40 4.75 7.30 14.67
C PHE A 40 4.36 8.78 14.73
N GLN A 41 5.31 9.63 15.09
CA GLN A 41 5.12 11.07 15.12
C GLN A 41 6.21 11.77 14.31
N PHE A 42 5.79 12.75 13.54
CA PHE A 42 6.66 13.75 12.91
C PHE A 42 6.54 15.06 13.67
N ARG A 43 7.65 15.62 14.14
CA ARG A 43 7.71 16.90 14.87
C ARG A 43 8.44 17.92 14.01
N LYS A 44 7.73 18.96 13.55
CA LYS A 44 8.35 19.97 12.69
C LYS A 44 9.47 20.75 13.40
N GLY A 45 9.36 20.91 14.73
CA GLY A 45 10.38 21.59 15.54
C GLY A 45 11.76 20.92 15.54
N ASP A 46 11.84 19.63 15.17
CA ASP A 46 13.12 18.91 15.01
C ASP A 46 13.91 19.38 13.77
N TYR A 47 13.27 20.19 12.89
CA TYR A 47 13.81 20.63 11.60
C TYR A 47 13.62 22.15 11.40
N PRO A 48 14.36 23.02 12.13
CA PRO A 48 14.17 24.48 12.07
C PRO A 48 14.41 25.08 10.69
N TRP A 49 15.11 24.35 9.82
CA TRP A 49 15.40 24.73 8.43
C TRP A 49 14.32 24.27 7.43
N LEU A 50 13.27 23.62 7.90
CA LEU A 50 12.26 23.02 7.02
C LEU A 50 11.41 24.12 6.36
N ALA A 51 11.31 24.09 5.04
CA ALA A 51 10.41 24.94 4.27
C ALA A 51 9.14 24.17 3.83
N ARG A 52 9.31 22.97 3.31
CA ARG A 52 8.22 22.12 2.84
C ARG A 52 8.57 20.66 2.96
N ILE A 53 7.56 19.80 2.92
CA ILE A 53 7.71 18.34 2.83
C ILE A 53 6.97 17.80 1.63
N ARG A 54 7.46 16.70 1.07
CA ARG A 54 6.71 15.85 0.16
C ARG A 54 6.44 14.52 0.85
N VAL A 55 5.16 14.19 1.00
CA VAL A 55 4.73 12.98 1.68
C VAL A 55 4.14 12.01 0.67
N LYS A 56 4.59 10.76 0.70
CA LYS A 56 4.08 9.64 -0.09
C LYS A 56 3.58 8.55 0.86
N VAL A 57 2.34 8.16 0.71
CA VAL A 57 1.67 7.20 1.58
C VAL A 57 1.11 6.05 0.75
N GLN A 58 1.43 4.82 1.14
CA GLN A 58 0.93 3.59 0.53
C GLN A 58 0.18 2.77 1.58
N GLY A 59 -1.06 2.41 1.35
CA GLY A 59 -1.84 1.51 2.19
C GLY A 59 -1.36 0.06 2.07
N GLY A 60 -1.62 -0.79 3.06
CA GLY A 60 -1.34 -2.21 3.02
C GLY A 60 -2.24 -2.95 2.04
N GLY A 61 -1.76 -4.00 1.38
CA GLY A 61 -2.52 -4.86 0.49
C GLY A 61 -3.45 -5.84 1.23
N GLY A 62 -4.50 -6.33 0.59
CA GLY A 62 -5.41 -7.32 1.15
C GLY A 62 -4.81 -8.72 1.20
N GLY A 63 -5.25 -9.55 2.17
CA GLY A 63 -4.95 -10.97 2.28
C GLY A 63 -5.95 -11.83 1.50
N SER A 64 -5.53 -12.98 0.94
CA SER A 64 -6.39 -13.89 0.20
C SER A 64 -7.08 -14.92 1.09
N ALA A 65 -8.18 -15.48 0.61
CA ALA A 65 -8.89 -16.57 1.27
C ALA A 65 -8.11 -17.90 1.22
N GLY A 66 -8.31 -18.74 2.22
CA GLY A 66 -7.85 -20.13 2.20
C GLY A 66 -8.77 -21.02 1.34
N ALA A 67 -8.26 -22.18 0.95
CA ALA A 67 -8.96 -23.15 0.11
C ALA A 67 -8.81 -24.58 0.68
N ALA A 68 -9.92 -25.16 1.13
CA ALA A 68 -9.98 -26.54 1.57
C ALA A 68 -11.03 -27.30 0.72
N ALA A 69 -10.55 -28.09 -0.26
CA ALA A 69 -11.40 -28.88 -1.17
C ALA A 69 -11.77 -30.21 -0.54
N ALA A 70 -13.01 -30.68 -0.78
CA ALA A 70 -13.39 -32.03 -0.48
C ALA A 70 -12.73 -33.02 -1.46
N ALA A 71 -12.78 -34.31 -1.14
CA ALA A 71 -12.27 -35.38 -2.01
C ALA A 71 -12.94 -35.30 -3.38
N ASN A 72 -12.18 -35.48 -4.45
CA ASN A 72 -12.60 -35.37 -5.85
C ASN A 72 -13.28 -34.04 -6.21
N GLN A 73 -12.93 -32.97 -5.53
CA GLN A 73 -13.44 -31.61 -5.76
C GLN A 73 -12.31 -30.58 -5.83
N LEU A 74 -12.64 -29.39 -6.30
CA LEU A 74 -11.68 -28.31 -6.46
C LEU A 74 -12.26 -26.98 -5.94
N ILE A 75 -11.39 -26.18 -5.33
CA ILE A 75 -11.61 -24.77 -5.00
C ILE A 75 -10.46 -23.94 -5.57
N ALA A 76 -10.80 -22.83 -6.23
CA ALA A 76 -9.85 -21.78 -6.61
C ALA A 76 -10.31 -20.44 -6.00
N ARG A 77 -9.42 -19.73 -5.34
CA ARG A 77 -9.71 -18.44 -4.69
C ARG A 77 -9.30 -17.27 -5.58
N ASN A 78 -10.11 -16.22 -5.55
CA ASN A 78 -9.73 -14.95 -6.18
C ASN A 78 -8.52 -14.32 -5.46
N GLY A 79 -7.84 -13.40 -6.14
CA GLY A 79 -6.80 -12.57 -5.52
C GLY A 79 -7.42 -11.44 -4.68
N ALA A 80 -6.67 -10.96 -3.69
CA ALA A 80 -6.99 -9.76 -2.94
C ALA A 80 -6.51 -8.51 -3.68
N SER A 81 -7.09 -7.34 -3.40
CA SER A 81 -6.66 -6.11 -4.06
C SER A 81 -5.41 -5.50 -3.44
N GLY A 82 -4.69 -4.70 -4.23
CA GLY A 82 -3.61 -3.85 -3.74
C GLY A 82 -4.15 -2.69 -2.89
N GLY A 83 -3.30 -2.10 -2.04
CA GLY A 83 -3.60 -0.89 -1.27
C GLY A 83 -3.55 0.38 -2.13
N GLY A 84 -4.30 1.40 -1.73
CA GLY A 84 -4.29 2.71 -2.37
C GLY A 84 -3.02 3.52 -2.07
N TYR A 85 -2.87 4.63 -2.77
CA TYR A 85 -1.74 5.56 -2.67
C TYR A 85 -2.23 7.00 -2.52
N GLY A 86 -1.49 7.81 -1.77
CA GLY A 86 -1.68 9.25 -1.65
C GLY A 86 -0.35 9.99 -1.61
N GLU A 87 -0.30 11.19 -2.19
CA GLU A 87 0.89 12.04 -2.20
C GLU A 87 0.51 13.52 -2.13
N SER A 88 1.28 14.30 -1.38
CA SER A 88 1.17 15.77 -1.35
C SER A 88 2.50 16.43 -1.07
N VAL A 89 2.64 17.65 -1.59
CA VAL A 89 3.64 18.64 -1.14
C VAL A 89 2.94 19.58 -0.17
N ILE A 90 3.51 19.75 1.02
CA ILE A 90 2.92 20.50 2.12
C ILE A 90 3.95 21.54 2.59
N GLU A 91 3.58 22.81 2.58
CA GLU A 91 4.42 23.91 3.13
C GLU A 91 4.46 23.79 4.67
N VAL A 92 5.58 24.16 5.28
CA VAL A 92 5.78 24.02 6.73
C VAL A 92 4.74 24.78 7.56
N GLY A 93 4.22 25.91 7.04
CA GLY A 93 3.16 26.68 7.68
C GLY A 93 1.80 25.97 7.77
N ALA A 94 1.56 24.98 6.91
CA ALA A 94 0.35 24.17 6.91
C ALA A 94 0.45 22.90 7.80
N LEU A 95 1.64 22.64 8.37
CA LEU A 95 1.86 21.52 9.29
C LEU A 95 1.54 21.93 10.73
N GLY A 96 0.91 21.01 11.47
CA GLY A 96 0.84 21.09 12.93
C GLY A 96 2.23 20.93 13.56
N ASP A 97 2.35 21.22 14.85
CA ASP A 97 3.63 21.03 15.57
C ASP A 97 4.04 19.57 15.61
N VAL A 98 3.03 18.68 15.67
CA VAL A 98 3.20 17.23 15.64
C VAL A 98 2.17 16.62 14.68
N GLU A 99 2.64 15.87 13.69
CA GLU A 99 1.78 15.11 12.80
C GLU A 99 1.87 13.61 13.13
N THR A 100 0.71 12.96 13.18
CA THR A 100 0.64 11.51 13.38
C THR A 100 0.85 10.78 12.08
N ILE A 101 1.74 9.79 12.08
CA ILE A 101 2.02 8.91 10.95
C ILE A 101 1.46 7.52 11.29
N VAL A 102 0.65 6.97 10.39
CA VAL A 102 0.17 5.59 10.50
C VAL A 102 0.67 4.79 9.31
N VAL A 103 1.30 3.65 9.57
CA VAL A 103 1.66 2.66 8.55
C VAL A 103 0.76 1.46 8.71
N GLY A 104 -0.06 1.18 7.71
CA GLY A 104 -1.00 0.06 7.70
C GLY A 104 -0.31 -1.30 7.57
N ALA A 105 -0.81 -2.30 8.28
CA ALA A 105 -0.39 -3.68 8.09
C ALA A 105 -0.94 -4.25 6.78
N GLY A 106 -0.29 -5.27 6.22
CA GLY A 106 -0.89 -6.11 5.20
C GLY A 106 -2.01 -6.96 5.80
N GLY A 107 -3.06 -7.24 5.04
CA GLY A 107 -4.12 -8.15 5.45
C GLY A 107 -3.59 -9.57 5.62
N SER A 108 -4.05 -10.31 6.62
CA SER A 108 -3.68 -11.73 6.82
C SER A 108 -4.42 -12.65 5.85
N GLY A 109 -3.78 -13.75 5.48
CA GLY A 109 -4.46 -14.84 4.75
C GLY A 109 -5.49 -15.56 5.61
N GLY A 110 -6.58 -16.01 4.99
CA GLY A 110 -7.58 -16.86 5.64
C GLY A 110 -7.10 -18.30 5.76
N THR A 111 -7.58 -19.01 6.79
CA THR A 111 -7.29 -20.44 7.00
C THR A 111 -8.48 -21.28 6.57
N GLY A 112 -8.21 -22.50 6.07
CA GLY A 112 -9.25 -23.42 5.61
C GLY A 112 -10.07 -22.81 4.47
N ASN A 113 -11.37 -22.55 4.67
CA ASN A 113 -12.24 -21.87 3.70
C ASN A 113 -12.64 -20.46 4.13
N ASN A 114 -11.95 -19.86 5.09
CA ASN A 114 -12.26 -18.50 5.53
C ASN A 114 -11.69 -17.45 4.57
N PRO A 115 -12.34 -16.28 4.45
CA PRO A 115 -11.81 -15.14 3.70
C PRO A 115 -10.50 -14.63 4.33
N GLY A 116 -9.73 -13.90 3.56
CA GLY A 116 -8.63 -13.11 4.08
C GLY A 116 -9.11 -11.87 4.86
N SER A 117 -8.18 -11.06 5.34
CA SER A 117 -8.50 -9.77 5.94
C SER A 117 -8.07 -8.59 5.05
N ALA A 118 -8.72 -7.44 5.24
CA ALA A 118 -8.33 -6.21 4.58
C ALA A 118 -6.94 -5.75 5.03
N GLY A 119 -6.23 -5.06 4.16
CA GLY A 119 -5.05 -4.31 4.52
C GLY A 119 -5.39 -3.09 5.38
N GLY A 120 -4.45 -2.61 6.17
CA GLY A 120 -4.59 -1.40 6.96
C GLY A 120 -4.39 -0.14 6.12
N ALA A 121 -5.14 0.92 6.42
CA ALA A 121 -4.88 2.23 5.84
C ALA A 121 -3.58 2.82 6.40
N SER A 122 -2.90 3.63 5.58
CA SER A 122 -1.75 4.44 6.00
C SER A 122 -2.08 5.93 5.91
N SER A 123 -1.44 6.76 6.73
CA SER A 123 -1.69 8.22 6.71
C SER A 123 -0.51 9.02 7.23
N PHE A 124 -0.50 10.29 6.82
CA PHE A 124 0.31 11.36 7.43
C PHE A 124 -0.62 12.50 7.83
N GLY A 125 -0.79 12.70 9.13
CA GLY A 125 -1.78 13.63 9.68
C GLY A 125 -3.18 13.31 9.15
N GLY A 126 -4.04 14.32 9.07
CA GLY A 126 -5.32 14.24 8.34
C GLY A 126 -5.24 14.64 6.87
N VAL A 127 -4.01 14.89 6.35
CA VAL A 127 -3.79 15.55 5.04
C VAL A 127 -3.59 14.53 3.93
N VAL A 128 -2.78 13.49 4.17
CA VAL A 128 -2.49 12.45 3.17
C VAL A 128 -2.88 11.10 3.73
N THR A 129 -3.78 10.42 3.03
CA THR A 129 -4.25 9.07 3.42
C THR A 129 -4.22 8.13 2.23
N ALA A 130 -4.05 6.85 2.50
CA ALA A 130 -4.13 5.78 1.51
C ALA A 130 -4.91 4.60 2.10
N ALA A 131 -5.96 4.18 1.42
CA ALA A 131 -6.80 3.07 1.88
C ALA A 131 -6.06 1.73 1.81
N GLY A 132 -6.39 0.81 2.71
CA GLY A 132 -5.93 -0.58 2.62
C GLY A 132 -6.67 -1.35 1.52
N GLY A 133 -6.03 -2.39 0.98
CA GLY A 133 -6.60 -3.28 -0.03
C GLY A 133 -7.72 -4.16 0.54
N ASN A 134 -8.69 -4.49 -0.30
CA ASN A 134 -9.80 -5.36 0.04
C ASN A 134 -9.37 -6.85 0.07
N PRO A 135 -9.92 -7.67 0.97
CA PRO A 135 -9.54 -9.06 1.12
C PRO A 135 -10.06 -9.94 -0.01
N GLY A 136 -9.35 -11.03 -0.29
CA GLY A 136 -9.87 -12.14 -1.09
C GLY A 136 -11.04 -12.83 -0.39
N THR A 137 -12.02 -13.26 -1.17
CA THR A 137 -13.30 -13.82 -0.69
C THR A 137 -13.34 -15.35 -0.79
N ASP A 138 -14.26 -15.94 -0.06
CA ASP A 138 -14.59 -17.38 -0.07
C ASP A 138 -15.70 -17.77 -1.06
N GLY A 139 -16.01 -16.90 -2.01
CA GLY A 139 -17.17 -16.99 -2.92
C GLY A 139 -17.23 -18.21 -3.88
N MET A 140 -16.29 -19.16 -3.82
CA MET A 140 -16.37 -20.42 -4.57
C MET A 140 -16.39 -21.61 -3.60
N ASP A 141 -17.47 -22.37 -3.56
CA ASP A 141 -17.57 -23.59 -2.81
C ASP A 141 -16.79 -24.75 -3.45
N SER A 142 -16.48 -25.77 -2.64
CA SER A 142 -15.89 -27.02 -3.14
C SER A 142 -16.82 -27.70 -4.12
N GLY A 143 -16.31 -28.16 -5.25
CA GLY A 143 -17.15 -28.83 -6.26
C GLY A 143 -16.43 -29.15 -7.56
N THR A 144 -17.21 -29.61 -8.54
CA THR A 144 -16.75 -29.99 -9.90
C THR A 144 -17.44 -29.20 -11.01
N SER A 145 -18.49 -28.42 -10.69
CA SER A 145 -19.18 -27.59 -11.68
C SER A 145 -18.29 -26.44 -12.15
N ASN A 146 -18.43 -26.07 -13.41
CA ASN A 146 -17.77 -24.87 -13.94
C ASN A 146 -18.27 -23.64 -13.20
N THR A 147 -17.36 -22.88 -12.64
CA THR A 147 -17.67 -21.73 -11.77
C THR A 147 -16.59 -20.65 -11.90
N VAL A 148 -17.02 -19.41 -11.85
CA VAL A 148 -16.13 -18.25 -11.76
C VAL A 148 -16.40 -17.54 -10.43
N SER A 149 -15.37 -17.25 -9.67
CA SER A 149 -15.42 -16.33 -8.54
C SER A 149 -14.98 -14.96 -9.03
N ASN A 150 -15.78 -13.92 -8.82
CA ASN A 150 -15.47 -12.57 -9.25
C ASN A 150 -14.14 -12.07 -8.65
N GLY A 151 -13.47 -11.18 -9.37
CA GLY A 151 -12.33 -10.45 -8.86
C GLY A 151 -12.72 -9.54 -7.68
N VAL A 152 -11.75 -9.13 -6.91
CA VAL A 152 -11.91 -8.22 -5.77
C VAL A 152 -11.69 -6.79 -6.24
N ALA A 153 -12.67 -5.92 -6.02
CA ALA A 153 -12.56 -4.52 -6.39
C ALA A 153 -11.36 -3.84 -5.69
N ALA A 154 -10.72 -2.92 -6.40
CA ALA A 154 -9.71 -2.05 -5.82
C ALA A 154 -10.34 -1.14 -4.74
N PRO A 155 -9.59 -0.73 -3.70
CA PRO A 155 -10.03 0.31 -2.81
C PRO A 155 -10.08 1.66 -3.54
N SER A 156 -10.88 2.59 -3.06
CA SER A 156 -10.77 3.99 -3.48
C SER A 156 -9.36 4.51 -3.16
N GLY A 157 -8.89 5.51 -3.89
CA GLY A 157 -7.74 6.31 -3.49
C GLY A 157 -7.96 6.88 -2.07
N GLY A 158 -6.94 7.48 -1.51
CA GLY A 158 -7.07 8.17 -0.23
C GLY A 158 -7.36 9.66 -0.40
N SER A 159 -6.70 10.48 0.40
CA SER A 159 -6.63 11.94 0.25
C SER A 159 -5.20 12.38 -0.08
N GLY A 160 -5.09 13.50 -0.78
CA GLY A 160 -3.82 14.10 -1.19
C GLY A 160 -3.97 14.87 -2.49
N GLN A 161 -2.91 15.56 -2.92
CA GLN A 161 -2.86 16.23 -4.22
C GLN A 161 -2.86 15.23 -5.39
N MET A 162 -2.26 14.07 -5.18
CA MET A 162 -2.32 12.95 -6.10
C MET A 162 -2.74 11.69 -5.33
N THR A 163 -3.75 11.00 -5.81
CA THR A 163 -4.25 9.76 -5.22
C THR A 163 -4.46 8.70 -6.30
N ASP A 164 -4.28 7.45 -5.92
CA ASP A 164 -4.49 6.29 -6.78
C ASP A 164 -5.12 5.18 -5.94
N GLY A 165 -6.10 4.48 -6.49
CA GLY A 165 -6.58 3.21 -5.94
C GLY A 165 -5.54 2.12 -6.17
N GLY A 166 -5.58 1.07 -5.38
CA GLY A 166 -4.78 -0.12 -5.69
C GLY A 166 -5.33 -0.86 -6.92
N GLY A 167 -4.58 -1.83 -7.44
CA GLY A 167 -5.08 -2.74 -8.45
C GLY A 167 -6.15 -3.69 -7.90
N ALA A 168 -7.12 -4.07 -8.72
CA ALA A 168 -8.11 -5.09 -8.37
C ALA A 168 -7.44 -6.47 -8.26
N GLY A 169 -7.96 -7.33 -7.37
CA GLY A 169 -7.64 -8.74 -7.36
C GLY A 169 -8.34 -9.47 -8.51
N GLU A 170 -7.64 -10.40 -9.16
CA GLU A 170 -8.20 -11.15 -10.29
C GLU A 170 -9.22 -12.20 -9.84
N ALA A 171 -10.13 -12.53 -10.75
CA ALA A 171 -11.11 -13.59 -10.63
C ALA A 171 -10.44 -14.99 -10.56
N ALA A 172 -11.14 -15.96 -10.00
CA ALA A 172 -10.75 -17.36 -10.05
C ALA A 172 -11.70 -18.15 -10.93
N LEU A 173 -11.19 -19.22 -11.55
CA LEU A 173 -11.93 -20.08 -12.46
C LEU A 173 -11.77 -21.55 -12.04
N ARG A 174 -12.89 -22.28 -12.03
CA ARG A 174 -12.94 -23.74 -11.97
C ARG A 174 -13.64 -24.29 -13.22
N MET A 175 -13.02 -25.27 -13.84
CA MET A 175 -13.55 -26.06 -14.95
C MET A 175 -13.39 -27.56 -14.61
N ALA A 176 -14.40 -28.16 -14.01
CA ALA A 176 -14.34 -29.48 -13.42
C ALA A 176 -13.17 -29.60 -12.43
N MET A 177 -12.23 -30.50 -12.65
CA MET A 177 -11.03 -30.75 -11.82
C MET A 177 -9.82 -29.90 -12.26
N ARG A 178 -10.03 -28.86 -13.10
CA ARG A 178 -9.01 -27.91 -13.54
C ARG A 178 -9.44 -26.49 -13.19
N GLY A 179 -8.49 -25.58 -13.13
CA GLY A 179 -8.81 -24.18 -12.84
C GLY A 179 -7.59 -23.35 -12.59
N MET A 180 -7.84 -22.13 -12.19
CA MET A 180 -6.80 -21.19 -11.77
C MET A 180 -7.33 -20.28 -10.67
N SER A 181 -6.49 -19.97 -9.69
CA SER A 181 -6.75 -18.94 -8.71
C SER A 181 -6.37 -17.56 -9.26
N GLY A 182 -7.00 -16.51 -8.74
CA GLY A 182 -6.74 -15.15 -9.15
C GLY A 182 -5.39 -14.63 -8.64
N ARG A 183 -4.74 -13.80 -9.45
CA ARG A 183 -3.58 -13.00 -9.03
C ARG A 183 -4.03 -11.86 -8.13
N GLY A 184 -3.19 -11.46 -7.15
CA GLY A 184 -3.40 -10.28 -6.35
C GLY A 184 -3.22 -9.00 -7.16
N GLY A 185 -3.90 -7.93 -6.74
CA GLY A 185 -3.77 -6.61 -7.34
C GLY A 185 -2.43 -5.95 -7.01
N ASP A 186 -1.86 -5.26 -7.98
CA ASP A 186 -0.66 -4.46 -7.78
C ASP A 186 -1.00 -3.19 -6.98
N SER A 187 -0.01 -2.58 -6.35
CA SER A 187 -0.06 -1.25 -5.79
C SER A 187 0.96 -0.35 -6.50
N ARG A 188 0.97 0.94 -6.20
CA ARG A 188 1.96 1.84 -6.78
C ARG A 188 3.40 1.51 -6.35
N MET A 189 3.59 0.92 -5.16
CA MET A 189 4.91 0.59 -4.61
C MET A 189 5.14 -0.91 -4.39
N GLY A 190 4.32 -1.77 -5.00
CA GLY A 190 4.44 -3.21 -4.88
C GLY A 190 3.60 -3.97 -5.88
N HIS A 191 3.87 -5.27 -5.97
CA HIS A 191 3.22 -6.16 -6.92
C HIS A 191 2.33 -7.17 -6.21
N GLY A 192 1.24 -7.55 -6.84
CA GLY A 192 0.38 -8.63 -6.38
C GLY A 192 1.06 -10.00 -6.39
N GLY A 193 0.60 -10.88 -5.51
CA GLY A 193 0.96 -12.29 -5.50
C GLY A 193 0.46 -12.98 -6.78
N TYR A 194 1.14 -14.02 -7.23
CA TYR A 194 0.75 -14.78 -8.44
C TYR A 194 -0.46 -15.69 -8.17
N GLY A 195 -1.26 -15.93 -9.21
CA GLY A 195 -2.29 -16.96 -9.23
C GLY A 195 -1.70 -18.37 -9.47
N ARG A 196 -2.48 -19.42 -9.16
CA ARG A 196 -2.06 -20.84 -9.26
C ARG A 196 -2.96 -21.63 -10.18
N THR A 197 -2.37 -22.64 -10.82
CA THR A 197 -3.08 -23.67 -11.58
C THR A 197 -2.92 -25.06 -10.96
N THR A 198 -2.18 -25.16 -9.86
CA THR A 198 -1.92 -26.38 -9.08
C THR A 198 -2.16 -26.12 -7.61
N SER A 199 -2.50 -27.17 -6.85
CA SER A 199 -2.76 -27.09 -5.41
C SER A 199 -1.59 -26.46 -4.66
N GLY A 200 -1.92 -25.49 -3.80
CA GLY A 200 -0.97 -24.77 -2.98
C GLY A 200 -1.58 -23.55 -2.27
N PRO A 201 -0.86 -23.01 -1.28
CA PRO A 201 -1.30 -21.84 -0.52
C PRO A 201 -1.38 -20.61 -1.40
N GLY A 202 -2.07 -19.57 -0.94
CA GLY A 202 -2.01 -18.27 -1.54
C GLY A 202 -0.56 -17.78 -1.70
N SER A 203 -0.33 -16.81 -2.57
CA SER A 203 0.98 -16.20 -2.74
C SER A 203 0.98 -14.78 -2.17
N ALA A 204 1.95 -14.45 -1.32
CA ALA A 204 2.02 -13.15 -0.66
C ALA A 204 2.18 -11.99 -1.67
N GLY A 205 1.58 -10.85 -1.33
CA GLY A 205 1.87 -9.60 -2.00
C GLY A 205 3.33 -9.20 -1.82
N ARG A 206 3.94 -8.56 -2.82
CA ARG A 206 5.35 -8.17 -2.83
C ARG A 206 5.50 -6.67 -2.77
N GLY A 207 6.56 -6.21 -2.13
CA GLY A 207 6.80 -4.79 -1.92
C GLY A 207 5.79 -4.20 -0.94
N TYR A 208 5.43 -2.93 -1.13
CA TYR A 208 4.52 -2.23 -0.25
C TYR A 208 3.13 -2.14 -0.86
N GLY A 209 2.13 -2.62 -0.14
CA GLY A 209 0.73 -2.53 -0.54
C GLY A 209 0.27 -3.55 -1.59
N GLY A 210 1.11 -4.47 -2.08
CA GLY A 210 0.67 -5.48 -3.04
C GLY A 210 -0.36 -6.44 -2.42
N GLY A 211 -1.45 -6.75 -3.13
CA GLY A 211 -2.46 -7.74 -2.73
C GLY A 211 -1.96 -9.17 -2.88
N SER A 212 -2.46 -10.11 -2.09
CA SER A 212 -2.06 -11.52 -2.20
C SER A 212 -2.83 -12.26 -3.29
N GLY A 213 -2.18 -13.23 -3.95
CA GLY A 213 -2.81 -14.16 -4.88
C GLY A 213 -3.59 -15.27 -4.15
N GLY A 214 -4.65 -15.74 -4.77
CA GLY A 214 -5.56 -16.73 -4.20
C GLY A 214 -4.94 -18.11 -4.01
N ALA A 215 -5.38 -18.86 -2.99
CA ALA A 215 -5.06 -20.27 -2.80
C ALA A 215 -5.80 -21.14 -3.83
N PHE A 216 -5.25 -22.32 -4.09
CA PHE A 216 -5.84 -23.32 -4.98
C PHE A 216 -5.78 -24.69 -4.29
N SER A 217 -6.89 -25.38 -4.22
CA SER A 217 -6.96 -26.70 -3.58
C SER A 217 -7.79 -27.68 -4.40
N ALA A 218 -7.35 -28.93 -4.46
CA ALA A 218 -8.06 -30.00 -5.10
C ALA A 218 -7.88 -31.29 -4.30
N ASP A 219 -8.85 -32.20 -4.44
CA ASP A 219 -8.78 -33.59 -4.00
C ASP A 219 -8.45 -33.75 -2.50
N GLY A 220 -9.32 -33.21 -1.64
CA GLY A 220 -9.23 -33.37 -0.19
C GLY A 220 -8.11 -32.60 0.49
N LYS A 221 -7.39 -31.71 -0.24
CA LYS A 221 -6.31 -30.89 0.32
C LYS A 221 -6.84 -29.59 0.90
N SER A 222 -6.07 -29.03 1.83
CA SER A 222 -6.34 -27.73 2.44
C SER A 222 -5.09 -26.86 2.39
N TYR A 223 -5.25 -25.60 1.97
CA TYR A 223 -4.18 -24.62 1.91
C TYR A 223 -4.68 -23.27 2.40
N ASP A 224 -3.87 -22.58 3.17
CA ASP A 224 -4.17 -21.26 3.65
C ASP A 224 -3.99 -20.20 2.56
N GLY A 225 -4.69 -19.09 2.70
CA GLY A 225 -4.43 -17.86 1.96
C GLY A 225 -3.08 -17.26 2.35
N ALA A 226 -2.72 -16.18 1.70
CA ALA A 226 -1.47 -15.45 1.98
C ALA A 226 -1.72 -14.01 2.40
N ALA A 227 -0.74 -13.41 3.06
CA ALA A 227 -0.81 -12.02 3.48
C ALA A 227 -0.55 -11.06 2.32
N GLY A 228 -1.17 -9.89 2.36
CA GLY A 228 -0.83 -8.74 1.54
C GLY A 228 0.47 -8.05 2.00
N GLY A 229 1.04 -7.22 1.14
CA GLY A 229 2.20 -6.39 1.47
C GLY A 229 1.84 -5.30 2.50
N VAL A 230 2.76 -4.97 3.40
CA VAL A 230 2.59 -3.86 4.35
C VAL A 230 2.56 -2.51 3.64
N GLY A 231 2.00 -1.49 4.28
CA GLY A 231 2.07 -0.11 3.83
C GLY A 231 3.46 0.52 4.02
N ILE A 232 3.60 1.76 3.57
CA ILE A 232 4.80 2.58 3.78
C ILE A 232 4.44 4.06 3.78
N VAL A 233 5.16 4.86 4.58
CA VAL A 233 5.12 6.32 4.53
C VAL A 233 6.53 6.85 4.31
N ILE A 234 6.70 7.69 3.29
CA ILE A 234 7.96 8.35 2.93
C ILE A 234 7.76 9.85 3.03
N ILE A 235 8.65 10.53 3.74
CA ILE A 235 8.64 11.98 3.94
C ILE A 235 9.96 12.55 3.43
N GLU A 236 9.90 13.34 2.38
CA GLU A 236 11.03 14.07 1.81
C GLU A 236 11.01 15.50 2.37
N LEU A 237 12.06 15.90 3.09
CA LEU A 237 12.18 17.19 3.73
C LEU A 237 13.04 18.12 2.88
N MET A 238 12.50 19.30 2.58
CA MET A 238 13.13 20.31 1.73
C MET A 238 13.31 21.60 2.53
N GLY A 239 14.50 22.19 2.40
CA GLY A 239 14.89 23.44 3.08
C GLY A 239 15.22 24.59 2.16
#